data_08c2c72d70eaeaba4d371530fc2e1d66
#
_entry.id   08c2c72d70eaeaba4d371530fc2e1d66
#
_cell.length_a   1.000
_cell.length_b   1.000
_cell.length_c   1.000
_cell.angle_alpha   90.00
_cell.angle_beta   90.00
_cell.angle_gamma   90.00
#
_symmetry.space_group_name_H-M   'P 1'
#
loop_
_entity.id
_entity.type
_entity.pdbx_description
1 polymer ?
#
loop_
_entity_poly.entity_id
_entity_poly.type
_entity_poly.pdbx_seq_one_letter_code
_entity_poly.pdbx_strand_id
1 'polypeptide(L)'
;GKSIVQTLRALHAAGSLDPLAENLLFRPERPAEELYEWRNDRWQVRDLAADPAFRTELEAMRARLGRWMVETGDRGPEPEAMYDSDMAVYLGGRPGKERDEGAGASVTARNIAQMKRWAAEGK
;
A
#
# COMPACT_ATOMS: atom_id res chain seq x y z
N GLY A 1 15.37 4.38 11.57
CA GLY A 1 14.93 3.83 10.27
C GLY A 1 16.05 3.08 9.59
N LYS A 2 15.74 2.16 8.66
CA LYS A 2 16.78 1.42 7.90
C LYS A 2 17.58 2.41 7.06
N SER A 3 18.91 2.27 7.01
CA SER A 3 19.82 3.19 6.31
C SER A 3 19.46 3.40 4.84
N ILE A 4 19.01 2.34 4.14
CA ILE A 4 18.58 2.40 2.74
C ILE A 4 17.40 3.38 2.54
N VAL A 5 16.43 3.39 3.43
CA VAL A 5 15.28 4.30 3.33
C VAL A 5 15.70 5.75 3.52
N GLN A 6 16.66 5.99 4.43
CA GLN A 6 17.21 7.33 4.65
C GLN A 6 17.98 7.82 3.42
N THR A 7 18.77 6.93 2.79
CA THR A 7 19.50 7.26 1.56
C THR A 7 18.54 7.58 0.41
N LEU A 8 17.49 6.75 0.20
CA LEU A 8 16.49 7.00 -0.85
C LEU A 8 15.78 8.34 -0.64
N ARG A 9 15.38 8.68 0.58
CA ARG A 9 14.77 9.97 0.91
C ARG A 9 15.72 11.15 0.69
N ALA A 10 17.00 11.00 1.01
CA ALA A 10 18.00 12.03 0.76
C ALA A 10 18.22 12.25 -0.74
N LEU A 11 18.29 11.19 -1.54
CA LEU A 11 18.41 11.28 -3.00
C LEU A 11 17.16 11.91 -3.65
N HIS A 12 15.97 11.54 -3.19
CA HIS A 12 14.72 12.16 -3.60
C HIS A 12 14.71 13.67 -3.30
N ALA A 13 15.02 14.06 -2.06
CA ALA A 13 15.08 15.47 -1.65
C ALA A 13 16.12 16.28 -2.43
N ALA A 14 17.18 15.63 -2.87
CA ALA A 14 18.23 16.25 -3.70
C ALA A 14 17.90 16.25 -5.21
N GLY A 15 16.78 15.66 -5.64
CA GLY A 15 16.44 15.48 -7.06
C GLY A 15 17.44 14.61 -7.83
N SER A 16 18.13 13.72 -7.12
CA SER A 16 19.19 12.86 -7.66
C SER A 16 18.82 11.39 -7.73
N LEU A 17 17.54 11.06 -7.45
CA LEU A 17 17.05 9.71 -7.56
C LEU A 17 16.83 9.35 -9.04
N ASP A 18 17.08 8.07 -9.38
CA ASP A 18 16.77 7.56 -10.71
C ASP A 18 15.26 7.74 -11.02
N PRO A 19 14.87 8.15 -12.25
CA PRO A 19 13.48 8.43 -12.58
C PRO A 19 12.51 7.26 -12.36
N LEU A 20 12.98 6.01 -12.55
CA LEU A 20 12.16 4.83 -12.28
C LEU A 20 11.93 4.67 -10.77
N ALA A 21 12.99 4.81 -9.98
CA ALA A 21 12.90 4.75 -8.52
C ALA A 21 12.04 5.89 -7.95
N GLU A 22 12.15 7.10 -8.54
CA GLU A 22 11.30 8.24 -8.20
C GLU A 22 9.82 7.91 -8.41
N ASN A 23 9.47 7.40 -9.58
CA ASN A 23 8.11 7.03 -9.93
C ASN A 23 7.55 5.89 -9.06
N LEU A 24 8.36 4.88 -8.75
CA LEU A 24 7.91 3.72 -7.98
C LEU A 24 7.79 3.99 -6.47
N LEU A 25 8.65 4.85 -5.93
CA LEU A 25 8.81 5.00 -4.47
C LEU A 25 8.24 6.31 -3.92
N PHE A 26 8.21 7.38 -4.74
CA PHE A 26 7.87 8.73 -4.31
C PHE A 26 6.74 9.37 -5.10
N ARG A 27 6.05 8.61 -5.94
CA ARG A 27 4.82 9.07 -6.60
C ARG A 27 3.83 9.56 -5.53
N PRO A 28 3.28 10.78 -5.64
CA PRO A 28 2.38 11.36 -4.62
C PRO A 28 1.07 10.57 -4.50
N GLU A 29 0.60 9.99 -5.60
CA GLU A 29 -0.64 9.21 -5.64
C GLU A 29 -0.40 7.88 -6.34
N ARG A 30 -1.01 6.81 -5.81
CA ARG A 30 -1.09 5.54 -6.52
C ARG A 30 -2.33 5.54 -7.41
N PRO A 31 -2.24 4.97 -8.64
CA PRO A 31 -3.42 4.78 -9.44
C PRO A 31 -4.41 3.83 -8.74
N ALA A 32 -5.71 4.03 -9.00
CA ALA A 32 -6.75 3.16 -8.43
C ALA A 32 -6.63 1.69 -8.91
N GLU A 33 -6.00 1.51 -10.07
CA GLU A 33 -5.73 0.19 -10.65
C GLU A 33 -4.47 0.26 -11.50
N GLU A 34 -3.81 -0.86 -11.65
CA GLU A 34 -2.61 -1.03 -12.46
C GLU A 34 -2.73 -2.32 -13.26
N LEU A 35 -2.27 -2.32 -14.52
CA LEU A 35 -2.25 -3.48 -15.39
C LEU A 35 -0.85 -3.72 -15.94
N TYR A 36 -0.35 -4.94 -15.83
CA TYR A 36 1.00 -5.30 -16.26
C TYR A 36 1.01 -6.56 -17.13
N GLU A 37 1.77 -6.54 -18.19
CA GLU A 37 2.07 -7.72 -19.02
C GLU A 37 3.32 -8.41 -18.48
N TRP A 38 3.17 -9.25 -17.47
CA TRP A 38 4.24 -9.86 -16.66
C TRP A 38 5.26 -10.69 -17.45
N ARG A 39 4.91 -11.20 -18.62
CA ARG A 39 5.81 -12.00 -19.45
C ARG A 39 6.93 -11.18 -20.07
N ASN A 40 6.60 -9.95 -20.49
CA ASN A 40 7.53 -9.01 -21.11
C ASN A 40 7.97 -7.89 -20.16
N ASP A 41 7.23 -7.70 -19.08
CA ASP A 41 7.53 -6.74 -18.01
C ASP A 41 7.61 -7.45 -16.65
N ARG A 42 8.66 -8.24 -16.49
CA ARG A 42 8.89 -9.04 -15.27
C ARG A 42 8.88 -8.21 -13.98
N TRP A 43 9.28 -6.96 -14.06
CA TRP A 43 9.41 -6.07 -12.91
C TRP A 43 8.18 -5.19 -12.69
N GLN A 44 7.17 -5.31 -13.57
CA GLN A 44 5.92 -4.56 -13.48
C GLN A 44 6.16 -3.05 -13.35
N VAL A 45 6.97 -2.51 -14.26
CA VAL A 45 7.35 -1.08 -14.27
C VAL A 45 6.55 -0.26 -15.26
N ARG A 46 5.94 -0.90 -16.27
CA ARG A 46 5.12 -0.27 -17.30
C ARG A 46 3.66 -0.55 -17.03
N ASP A 47 2.99 0.39 -16.39
CA ASP A 47 1.54 0.33 -16.20
C ASP A 47 0.82 0.54 -17.54
N LEU A 48 -0.04 -0.41 -17.92
CA LEU A 48 -0.83 -0.44 -19.15
C LEU A 48 -2.31 -0.06 -18.91
N ALA A 49 -2.71 0.27 -17.68
CA ALA A 49 -4.12 0.52 -17.34
C ALA A 49 -4.70 1.70 -18.12
N ALA A 50 -3.88 2.70 -18.46
CA ALA A 50 -4.28 3.85 -19.27
C ALA A 50 -4.12 3.65 -20.79
N ASP A 51 -3.51 2.56 -21.23
CA ASP A 51 -3.25 2.29 -22.66
C ASP A 51 -4.52 1.75 -23.33
N PRO A 52 -5.09 2.46 -24.36
CA PRO A 52 -6.30 2.01 -25.04
C PRO A 52 -6.19 0.63 -25.70
N ALA A 53 -4.98 0.20 -26.06
CA ALA A 53 -4.74 -1.11 -26.67
C ALA A 53 -5.04 -2.27 -25.70
N PHE A 54 -5.00 -2.03 -24.39
CA PHE A 54 -5.23 -3.02 -23.35
C PHE A 54 -6.57 -2.85 -22.62
N ARG A 55 -7.47 -2.00 -23.14
CA ARG A 55 -8.77 -1.74 -22.52
C ARG A 55 -9.61 -3.00 -22.33
N THR A 56 -9.66 -3.86 -23.31
CA THR A 56 -10.42 -5.13 -23.25
C THR A 56 -9.91 -6.05 -22.16
N GLU A 57 -8.60 -6.17 -22.04
CA GLU A 57 -7.95 -6.97 -21.00
C GLU A 57 -8.22 -6.39 -19.62
N LEU A 58 -8.11 -5.08 -19.47
CA LEU A 58 -8.39 -4.38 -18.21
C LEU A 58 -9.83 -4.61 -17.75
N GLU A 59 -10.81 -4.45 -18.65
CA GLU A 59 -12.23 -4.68 -18.36
C GLU A 59 -12.50 -6.15 -17.99
N ALA A 60 -11.87 -7.09 -18.69
CA ALA A 60 -11.99 -8.51 -18.38
C ALA A 60 -11.41 -8.85 -17.00
N MET A 61 -10.27 -8.26 -16.64
CA MET A 61 -9.64 -8.46 -15.32
C MET A 61 -10.45 -7.82 -14.19
N ARG A 62 -11.01 -6.64 -14.39
CA ARG A 62 -11.97 -6.01 -13.44
C ARG A 62 -13.18 -6.91 -13.19
N ALA A 63 -13.80 -7.41 -14.26
CA ALA A 63 -14.95 -8.29 -14.15
C ALA A 63 -14.60 -9.60 -13.42
N ARG A 64 -13.41 -10.15 -13.66
CA ARG A 64 -12.92 -11.35 -12.96
C ARG A 64 -12.70 -11.07 -11.47
N LEU A 65 -12.04 -9.96 -11.13
CA LEU A 65 -11.82 -9.56 -9.74
C LEU A 65 -13.15 -9.35 -9.00
N GLY A 66 -14.08 -8.63 -9.63
CA GLY A 66 -15.40 -8.40 -9.03
C GLY A 66 -16.17 -9.69 -8.74
N ARG A 67 -16.14 -10.66 -9.66
CA ARG A 67 -16.73 -11.99 -9.39
C ARG A 67 -16.04 -12.70 -8.25
N TRP A 68 -14.72 -12.71 -8.23
CA TRP A 68 -13.96 -13.36 -7.16
C TRP A 68 -14.25 -12.73 -5.79
N MET A 69 -14.34 -11.40 -5.70
CA MET A 69 -14.72 -10.72 -4.46
C MET A 69 -16.09 -11.14 -3.95
N VAL A 70 -17.08 -11.29 -4.86
CA VAL A 70 -18.42 -11.77 -4.49
C VAL A 70 -18.37 -13.22 -4.04
N GLU A 71 -17.69 -14.10 -4.78
CA GLU A 71 -17.60 -15.53 -4.50
C GLU A 71 -16.90 -15.83 -3.17
N THR A 72 -15.88 -15.04 -2.83
CA THR A 72 -15.09 -15.22 -1.59
C THR A 72 -15.63 -14.42 -0.40
N GLY A 73 -16.57 -13.53 -0.63
CA GLY A 73 -17.05 -12.59 0.38
C GLY A 73 -16.01 -11.53 0.79
N ASP A 74 -15.00 -11.31 -0.06
CA ASP A 74 -14.00 -10.27 0.16
C ASP A 74 -14.64 -8.88 0.05
N ARG A 75 -14.60 -8.14 1.15
CA ARG A 75 -15.17 -6.80 1.25
C ARG A 75 -14.11 -5.70 1.03
N GLY A 76 -12.88 -6.07 0.68
CA GLY A 76 -11.77 -5.16 0.50
C GLY A 76 -11.19 -4.68 1.84
N PRO A 77 -11.65 -3.53 2.39
CA PRO A 77 -11.10 -3.01 3.63
C PRO A 77 -11.29 -3.99 4.80
N GLU A 78 -10.26 -4.16 5.61
CA GLU A 78 -10.35 -4.92 6.84
C GLU A 78 -11.38 -4.29 7.79
N PRO A 79 -12.19 -5.10 8.50
CA PRO A 79 -13.09 -4.58 9.54
C PRO A 79 -12.31 -3.80 10.61
N GLU A 80 -12.90 -2.76 11.17
CA GLU A 80 -12.27 -1.93 12.21
C GLU A 80 -11.76 -2.76 13.39
N ALA A 81 -12.49 -3.84 13.75
CA ALA A 81 -12.07 -4.75 14.80
C ALA A 81 -10.75 -5.51 14.50
N MET A 82 -10.42 -5.77 13.22
CA MET A 82 -9.13 -6.37 12.85
C MET A 82 -7.98 -5.38 13.03
N TYR A 83 -8.18 -4.12 12.66
CA TYR A 83 -7.16 -3.09 12.95
C TYR A 83 -6.85 -3.01 14.43
N ASP A 84 -7.86 -3.12 15.30
CA ASP A 84 -7.65 -3.09 16.74
C ASP A 84 -6.97 -4.38 17.24
N SER A 85 -7.36 -5.55 16.76
CA SER A 85 -6.78 -6.83 17.15
C SER A 85 -5.33 -6.99 16.69
N ASP A 86 -5.04 -6.72 15.43
CA ASP A 86 -3.70 -6.86 14.88
C ASP A 86 -2.73 -5.84 15.47
N MET A 87 -3.21 -4.63 15.75
CA MET A 87 -2.40 -3.57 16.29
C MET A 87 -2.26 -3.63 17.80
N ALA A 88 -3.16 -4.33 18.53
CA ALA A 88 -3.00 -4.56 19.96
C ALA A 88 -1.67 -5.26 20.30
N VAL A 89 -1.20 -6.16 19.42
CA VAL A 89 0.11 -6.82 19.53
C VAL A 89 1.26 -5.81 19.46
N TYR A 90 1.15 -4.80 18.61
CA TYR A 90 2.19 -3.77 18.43
C TYR A 90 2.08 -2.63 19.46
N LEU A 91 0.88 -2.29 19.88
CA LEU A 91 0.61 -1.22 20.85
C LEU A 91 0.65 -1.73 22.31
N GLY A 92 0.27 -3.01 22.52
CA GLY A 92 0.20 -3.63 23.85
C GLY A 92 1.51 -4.19 24.38
N GLY A 93 2.56 -4.22 23.57
CA GLY A 93 3.83 -4.89 23.90
C GLY A 93 3.72 -6.42 23.77
N ARG A 94 4.84 -7.09 23.44
CA ARG A 94 4.92 -8.56 23.52
C ARG A 94 5.01 -8.97 24.97
N PRO A 95 4.38 -10.11 25.38
CA PRO A 95 4.60 -10.68 26.71
C PRO A 95 6.11 -10.79 27.00
N GLY A 96 6.57 -10.14 28.07
CA GLY A 96 7.99 -10.14 28.48
C GLY A 96 8.86 -9.01 27.92
N LYS A 97 8.33 -8.07 27.14
CA LYS A 97 8.99 -6.80 26.81
C LYS A 97 8.24 -5.64 27.45
N GLU A 98 8.98 -4.73 28.10
CA GLU A 98 8.41 -3.46 28.55
C GLU A 98 7.74 -2.73 27.39
N ARG A 99 6.61 -2.10 27.64
CA ARG A 99 5.94 -1.20 26.69
C ARG A 99 6.95 -0.15 26.25
N ASP A 100 7.19 -0.09 24.95
CA ASP A 100 7.83 1.08 24.38
C ASP A 100 6.80 2.22 24.36
N GLU A 101 6.71 2.93 25.48
CA GLU A 101 5.85 4.12 25.64
C GLU A 101 6.41 5.34 24.90
N GLY A 102 7.46 5.14 24.10
CA GLY A 102 8.16 6.18 23.39
C GLY A 102 7.44 6.69 22.13
N ALA A 103 8.11 7.59 21.44
CA ALA A 103 7.64 8.25 20.20
C ALA A 103 7.12 7.27 19.13
N GLY A 104 7.65 6.03 19.08
CA GLY A 104 7.23 4.99 18.13
C GLY A 104 5.80 4.52 18.34
N ALA A 105 5.37 4.25 19.56
CA ALA A 105 4.01 3.82 19.89
C ALA A 105 2.98 4.91 19.50
N SER A 106 3.31 6.18 19.76
CA SER A 106 2.45 7.31 19.40
C SER A 106 2.32 7.52 17.88
N VAL A 107 3.38 7.23 17.09
CA VAL A 107 3.34 7.26 15.62
C VAL A 107 2.45 6.14 15.10
N THR A 108 2.59 4.92 15.62
CA THR A 108 1.77 3.77 15.22
C THR A 108 0.30 4.04 15.50
N ALA A 109 -0.06 4.54 16.68
CA ALA A 109 -1.45 4.88 17.02
C ALA A 109 -2.05 5.94 16.05
N ARG A 110 -1.27 6.97 15.68
CA ARG A 110 -1.70 7.97 14.69
C ARG A 110 -1.92 7.36 13.30
N ASN A 111 -1.04 6.46 12.87
CA ASN A 111 -1.16 5.78 11.58
C ASN A 111 -2.41 4.90 11.53
N ILE A 112 -2.71 4.17 12.60
CA ILE A 112 -3.94 3.36 12.71
C ILE A 112 -5.17 4.27 12.62
N ALA A 113 -5.21 5.35 13.38
CA ALA A 113 -6.32 6.30 13.32
C ALA A 113 -6.49 6.91 11.91
N GLN A 114 -5.40 7.12 11.19
CA GLN A 114 -5.44 7.57 9.79
C GLN A 114 -5.99 6.49 8.86
N MET A 115 -5.54 5.23 9.00
CA MET A 115 -6.02 4.10 8.20
C MET A 115 -7.53 3.88 8.41
N LYS A 116 -8.01 3.94 9.65
CA LYS A 116 -9.44 3.85 9.97
C LYS A 116 -10.25 4.97 9.31
N ARG A 117 -9.74 6.21 9.31
CA ARG A 117 -10.40 7.33 8.60
C ARG A 117 -10.46 7.07 7.10
N TRP A 118 -9.38 6.63 6.47
CA TRP A 118 -9.36 6.31 5.05
C TRP A 118 -10.33 5.18 4.70
N ALA A 119 -10.39 4.12 5.50
CA ALA A 119 -11.35 3.04 5.30
C ALA A 119 -12.81 3.54 5.40
N ALA A 120 -13.11 4.44 6.35
CA ALA A 120 -14.44 5.05 6.49
C ALA A 120 -14.79 6.00 5.33
N GLU A 121 -13.79 6.62 4.70
CA GLU A 121 -13.93 7.50 3.53
C GLU A 121 -13.94 6.75 2.20
N GLY A 122 -13.74 5.42 2.21
CA GLY A 122 -13.67 4.59 1.01
C GLY A 122 -12.40 4.80 0.18
N LYS A 123 -11.29 5.15 0.83
CA LYS A 123 -9.98 5.40 0.21
C LYS A 123 -9.03 4.24 0.43
#